data_b0cd9b828ecdbbafa8a1e2b2913088b2
#
_entry.id   b0cd9b828ecdbbafa8a1e2b2913088b2
#
_cell.length_a   1.000
_cell.length_b   1.000
_cell.length_c   1.000
_cell.angle_alpha   90.00
_cell.angle_beta   90.00
_cell.angle_gamma   90.00
#
_symmetry.space_group_name_H-M   'P 1'
#
loop_
_entity.id
_entity.type
_entity.pdbx_description
1 polymer ?
#
loop_
_entity_poly.entity_id
_entity_poly.type
_entity_poly.pdbx_seq_one_letter_code
_entity_poly.pdbx_strand_id
1 'polypeptide(L)'
;MYVMAVSTISDNDKFWGSLKRAYGQMPKGAKWILAVASTDGTKAVNIIVHDSIDSVKSFFEEHAGSFGTTEYFEADAANAVGLPKG
;
A
#
# COMPACT_ATOMS: atom_id res chain seq x y z
N MET A 1 -5.67 -7.58 9.62
CA MET A 1 -4.85 -6.47 10.20
C MET A 1 -4.73 -5.35 9.20
N TYR A 2 -4.56 -4.14 9.67
CA TYR A 2 -4.27 -2.99 8.81
C TYR A 2 -2.76 -2.87 8.65
N VAL A 3 -2.29 -2.78 7.41
CA VAL A 3 -0.86 -2.65 7.12
C VAL A 3 -0.61 -1.34 6.39
N MET A 4 0.35 -0.57 6.89
CA MET A 4 0.84 0.65 6.23
C MET A 4 2.02 0.29 5.35
N ALA A 5 1.93 0.63 4.07
CA ALA A 5 3.04 0.54 3.14
C ALA A 5 3.49 1.96 2.82
N VAL A 6 4.68 2.33 3.28
CA VAL A 6 5.23 3.67 3.12
C VAL A 6 6.34 3.60 2.07
N SER A 7 6.12 4.25 0.94
CA SER A 7 7.01 4.12 -0.22
C SER A 7 7.78 5.40 -0.52
N THR A 8 9.03 5.22 -0.91
CA THR A 8 9.81 6.25 -1.60
C THR A 8 9.85 5.86 -3.08
N ILE A 9 9.31 6.69 -3.94
CA ILE A 9 9.05 6.36 -5.34
C ILE A 9 10.23 6.75 -6.21
N SER A 10 10.71 5.80 -7.06
CA SER A 10 11.77 6.07 -8.02
C SER A 10 11.24 6.34 -9.43
N ASP A 11 10.07 5.78 -9.77
CA ASP A 11 9.41 6.01 -11.07
C ASP A 11 7.92 6.19 -10.81
N ASN A 12 7.49 7.43 -10.76
CA ASN A 12 6.13 7.80 -10.34
C ASN A 12 5.05 7.21 -11.26
N ASP A 13 5.22 7.32 -12.57
CA ASP A 13 4.21 6.84 -13.51
C ASP A 13 4.05 5.32 -13.46
N LYS A 14 5.18 4.61 -13.42
CA LYS A 14 5.17 3.15 -13.35
C LYS A 14 4.67 2.66 -12.00
N PHE A 15 5.04 3.35 -10.92
CA PHE A 15 4.57 3.01 -9.59
C PHE A 15 3.04 3.03 -9.53
N TRP A 16 2.43 4.16 -9.90
CA TRP A 16 0.97 4.31 -9.83
C TRP A 16 0.25 3.44 -10.85
N GLY A 17 0.83 3.27 -12.05
CA GLY A 17 0.27 2.34 -13.03
C GLY A 17 0.24 0.91 -12.52
N SER A 18 1.30 0.49 -11.80
CA SER A 18 1.36 -0.82 -11.17
C SER A 18 0.34 -0.98 -10.06
N LEU A 19 0.14 0.05 -9.24
CA LEU A 19 -0.85 0.00 -8.16
C LEU A 19 -2.28 -0.09 -8.70
N LYS A 20 -2.57 0.59 -9.81
CA LYS A 20 -3.90 0.49 -10.45
C LYS A 20 -4.16 -0.94 -10.91
N ARG A 21 -3.16 -1.60 -11.50
CA ARG A 21 -3.27 -3.01 -11.90
C ARG A 21 -3.43 -3.91 -10.68
N ALA A 22 -2.64 -3.65 -9.63
CA ALA A 22 -2.70 -4.42 -8.39
C ALA A 22 -4.09 -4.33 -7.75
N TYR A 23 -4.69 -3.15 -7.76
CA TYR A 23 -6.03 -2.95 -7.22
C TYR A 23 -7.06 -3.86 -7.90
N GLY A 24 -6.93 -4.06 -9.20
CA GLY A 24 -7.79 -4.97 -9.95
C GLY A 24 -7.50 -6.46 -9.73
N GLN A 25 -6.41 -6.78 -9.04
CA GLN A 25 -5.95 -8.17 -8.84
C GLN A 25 -5.80 -8.50 -7.36
N MET A 26 -6.51 -7.82 -6.48
CA MET A 26 -6.39 -8.04 -5.04
C MET A 26 -6.74 -9.47 -4.65
N PRO A 27 -5.95 -10.09 -3.76
CA PRO A 27 -6.28 -11.42 -3.28
C PRO A 27 -7.59 -11.40 -2.49
N LYS A 28 -8.24 -12.56 -2.45
CA LYS A 28 -9.49 -12.71 -1.73
C LYS A 28 -9.27 -12.43 -0.24
N GLY A 29 -10.13 -11.61 0.33
CA GLY A 29 -10.03 -11.22 1.74
C GLY A 29 -9.19 -9.98 1.99
N ALA A 30 -8.47 -9.47 0.99
CA ALA A 30 -7.74 -8.24 1.11
C ALA A 30 -8.59 -7.04 0.71
N LYS A 31 -8.32 -5.89 1.33
CA LYS A 31 -9.06 -4.67 1.04
C LYS A 31 -8.11 -3.47 1.06
N TRP A 32 -8.16 -2.67 0.02
CA TRP A 32 -7.35 -1.45 -0.08
C TRP A 32 -8.14 -0.29 0.51
N ILE A 33 -7.65 0.29 1.59
CA ILE A 33 -8.37 1.34 2.33
C ILE A 33 -8.01 2.73 1.81
N LEU A 34 -6.71 2.97 1.57
CA LEU A 34 -6.20 4.28 1.24
C LEU A 34 -4.96 4.15 0.36
N ALA A 35 -4.86 5.03 -0.62
CA ALA A 35 -3.64 5.24 -1.40
C ALA A 35 -3.52 6.74 -1.64
N VAL A 36 -2.42 7.33 -1.20
CA VAL A 36 -2.19 8.77 -1.34
C VAL A 36 -0.74 9.05 -1.66
N ALA A 37 -0.53 10.01 -2.55
CA ALA A 37 0.80 10.46 -2.96
C ALA A 37 1.12 11.81 -2.36
N SER A 38 2.42 12.07 -2.16
CA SER A 38 2.88 13.44 -1.90
C SER A 38 2.77 14.26 -3.19
N THR A 39 2.63 15.58 -3.05
CA THR A 39 2.46 16.46 -4.22
C THR A 39 3.68 16.48 -5.13
N ASP A 40 4.87 16.21 -4.58
CA ASP A 40 6.11 16.16 -5.37
C ASP A 40 6.33 14.80 -6.06
N GLY A 41 5.45 13.82 -5.85
CA GLY A 41 5.54 12.52 -6.50
C GLY A 41 6.60 11.58 -5.95
N THR A 42 7.25 11.92 -4.83
CA THR A 42 8.35 11.11 -4.28
C THR A 42 7.92 10.14 -3.20
N LYS A 43 6.77 10.34 -2.59
CA LYS A 43 6.29 9.51 -1.47
C LYS A 43 4.87 9.03 -1.71
N ALA A 44 4.57 7.87 -1.16
CA ALA A 44 3.20 7.35 -1.13
C ALA A 44 2.95 6.60 0.16
N VAL A 45 1.71 6.64 0.63
CA VAL A 45 1.24 5.83 1.75
C VAL A 45 0.05 5.02 1.27
N ASN A 46 0.10 3.73 1.52
CA ASN A 46 -1.00 2.82 1.24
C ASN A 46 -1.40 2.10 2.51
N ILE A 47 -2.70 1.94 2.74
CA ILE A 47 -3.21 1.14 3.85
C ILE A 47 -4.05 0.02 3.26
N ILE A 48 -3.65 -1.21 3.57
CA ILE A 48 -4.27 -2.43 3.05
C ILE A 48 -4.63 -3.33 4.24
N VAL A 49 -5.85 -3.83 4.25
CA VAL A 49 -6.27 -4.85 5.22
C VAL A 49 -6.01 -6.21 4.61
N HIS A 50 -5.30 -7.06 5.35
CA HIS A 50 -5.04 -8.44 4.93
C HIS A 50 -4.63 -9.27 6.15
N ASP A 51 -4.27 -10.54 5.92
CA ASP A 51 -3.96 -11.50 6.99
C ASP A 51 -2.69 -11.17 7.76
N SER A 52 -1.67 -10.66 7.09
CA SER A 52 -0.37 -10.40 7.72
C SER A 52 0.41 -9.32 6.97
N ILE A 53 1.45 -8.79 7.60
CA ILE A 53 2.38 -7.87 6.95
C ILE A 53 3.04 -8.56 5.76
N ASP A 54 3.46 -9.82 5.92
CA ASP A 54 4.13 -10.58 4.86
C ASP A 54 3.25 -10.76 3.64
N SER A 55 1.94 -11.00 3.83
CA SER A 55 0.99 -11.11 2.73
C SER A 55 0.89 -9.82 1.94
N VAL A 56 0.81 -8.69 2.64
CA VAL A 56 0.75 -7.37 2.00
C VAL A 56 2.05 -7.06 1.28
N LYS A 57 3.19 -7.32 1.92
CA LYS A 57 4.51 -7.11 1.34
C LYS A 57 4.67 -7.90 0.05
N SER A 58 4.35 -9.19 0.07
CA SER A 58 4.48 -10.04 -1.12
C SER A 58 3.63 -9.51 -2.27
N PHE A 59 2.38 -9.15 -1.99
CA PHE A 59 1.48 -8.61 -2.99
C PHE A 59 1.97 -7.28 -3.56
N PHE A 60 2.37 -6.37 -2.67
CA PHE A 60 2.80 -5.03 -3.06
C PHE A 60 4.11 -5.06 -3.86
N GLU A 61 5.10 -5.83 -3.39
CA GLU A 61 6.40 -5.94 -4.06
C GLU A 61 6.30 -6.61 -5.42
N GLU A 62 5.41 -7.58 -5.56
CA GLU A 62 5.16 -8.24 -6.84
C GLU A 62 4.75 -7.24 -7.93
N HIS A 63 3.97 -6.23 -7.57
CA HIS A 63 3.46 -5.25 -8.53
C HIS A 63 4.32 -3.99 -8.64
N ALA A 64 4.73 -3.42 -7.51
CA ALA A 64 5.35 -2.10 -7.49
C ALA A 64 6.78 -2.09 -6.93
N GLY A 65 7.33 -3.23 -6.55
CA GLY A 65 8.63 -3.30 -5.89
C GLY A 65 9.80 -2.77 -6.72
N SER A 66 9.70 -2.80 -8.05
CA SER A 66 10.76 -2.29 -8.93
C SER A 66 10.75 -0.77 -9.08
N PHE A 67 9.69 -0.09 -8.62
CA PHE A 67 9.48 1.34 -8.89
C PHE A 67 9.56 2.20 -7.64
N GLY A 68 10.06 1.64 -6.55
CA GLY A 68 10.25 2.35 -5.30
C GLY A 68 10.76 1.43 -4.21
N THR A 69 11.08 2.03 -3.07
CA THR A 69 11.46 1.31 -1.84
C THR A 69 10.34 1.48 -0.85
N THR A 70 9.83 0.37 -0.30
CA THR A 70 8.66 0.41 0.57
C THR A 70 8.97 -0.23 1.92
N GLU A 71 8.54 0.45 2.99
CA GLU A 71 8.58 -0.06 4.35
C GLU A 71 7.16 -0.44 4.77
N TYR A 72 7.04 -1.50 5.57
CA TYR A 72 5.74 -2.08 5.95
C TYR A 72 5.61 -2.10 7.46
N PHE A 73 4.47 -1.61 7.96
CA PHE A 73 4.19 -1.55 9.39
C PHE A 73 2.76 -1.99 9.65
N GLU A 74 2.53 -2.63 10.79
CA GLU A 74 1.16 -2.81 11.23
C GLU A 74 0.61 -1.45 11.69
N ALA A 75 -0.54 -1.05 11.14
CA ALA A 75 -1.18 0.19 11.54
C ALA A 75 -1.98 -0.03 12.82
N ASP A 76 -1.82 0.91 13.77
CA ASP A 76 -2.58 0.86 15.03
C ASP A 76 -3.92 1.56 14.85
N ALA A 77 -4.96 0.78 14.64
CA ALA A 77 -6.31 1.32 14.43
C ALA A 77 -6.86 2.07 15.64
N ALA A 78 -6.32 1.81 16.84
CA ALA A 78 -6.75 2.52 18.06
C ALA A 78 -6.22 3.95 18.10
N ASN A 79 -5.13 4.23 17.37
CA ASN A 79 -4.51 5.56 17.28
C ASN A 79 -4.64 6.11 15.85
N ALA A 80 -5.85 6.04 15.31
CA ALA A 80 -6.14 6.48 13.95
C ALA A 80 -7.39 7.35 13.93
N VAL A 81 -7.42 8.31 13.04
CA VAL A 81 -8.59 9.16 12.79
C VAL A 81 -8.96 9.02 11.31
N GLY A 82 -10.23 8.76 11.05
CA GLY A 82 -10.71 8.63 9.68
C GLY A 82 -10.44 7.28 9.02
N LEU A 83 -9.86 6.34 9.74
CA LEU A 83 -9.62 5.00 9.21
C LEU A 83 -10.92 4.21 9.22
N PRO A 84 -11.44 3.78 8.05
CA PRO A 84 -12.68 3.03 8.02
C PRO A 84 -12.53 1.68 8.70
N LYS A 85 -13.60 1.20 9.32
CA LYS A 85 -13.64 -0.14 9.88
C LYS A 85 -13.66 -1.14 8.73
N GLY A 86 -12.67 -1.98 8.69
CA GLY A 86 -12.45 -2.91 7.58
C GLY A 86 -13.42 -4.06 7.49
#